data_6c82511596c3a6f18df6bd10ccae18be
#
_entry.id   6c82511596c3a6f18df6bd10ccae18be
#
_cell.length_a   1.000
_cell.length_b   1.000
_cell.length_c   1.000
_cell.angle_alpha   90.00
_cell.angle_beta   90.00
_cell.angle_gamma   90.00
#
_symmetry.space_group_name_H-M   'P 1'
#
loop_
_entity.id
_entity.type
_entity.pdbx_description
1 polymer ?
#
loop_
_entity_poly.entity_id
_entity_poly.type
_entity_poly.pdbx_seq_one_letter_code
_entity_poly.pdbx_strand_id
1 'polypeptide(L)'
;MKIKINKKLVLFTSILILLPSLVGCVFWNQLPEEIPTHFNLLGQADGYNHKVFAIFGLPALMLLMHWVLLFLMIKDPKSSNISSKIQVLIYWIIPFVSCLLMISIFGESLGYSMMSGLLAQIFMGVVMIVIGNYLPKTHRNYIIGIRLPWTLENDKNWRKTHRLAGKIWVFGGLLLFLNSFVQLYVYWVFFLTLFFVVIIPSVYSYQLSKSES
;
A
#
# COMPACT_ATOMS: atom_id res chain seq x y z
N MET A 1 -16.09 -21.71 0.34
CA MET A 1 -15.46 -22.08 -0.97
C MET A 1 -14.07 -21.44 -0.99
N LYS A 2 -13.00 -22.18 -1.25
CA LYS A 2 -11.64 -21.62 -1.31
C LYS A 2 -11.51 -20.66 -2.51
N ILE A 3 -10.77 -19.57 -2.34
CA ILE A 3 -10.47 -18.62 -3.42
C ILE A 3 -9.74 -19.35 -4.55
N LYS A 4 -10.21 -19.18 -5.77
CA LYS A 4 -9.51 -19.64 -6.98
C LYS A 4 -8.74 -18.45 -7.58
N ILE A 5 -7.46 -18.64 -7.81
CA ILE A 5 -6.62 -17.63 -8.49
C ILE A 5 -7.05 -17.50 -9.96
N ASN A 6 -7.18 -16.27 -10.39
CA ASN A 6 -7.30 -15.94 -11.81
C ASN A 6 -5.89 -15.87 -12.43
N LYS A 7 -5.43 -16.99 -13.02
CA LYS A 7 -4.10 -17.11 -13.62
C LYS A 7 -3.83 -16.05 -14.70
N LYS A 8 -4.85 -15.69 -15.52
CA LYS A 8 -4.71 -14.66 -16.55
C LYS A 8 -4.45 -13.29 -15.93
N LEU A 9 -5.17 -12.98 -14.83
CA LEU A 9 -4.97 -11.71 -14.12
C LEU A 9 -3.61 -11.67 -13.43
N VAL A 10 -3.15 -12.77 -12.82
CA VAL A 10 -1.78 -12.85 -12.24
C VAL A 10 -0.72 -12.60 -13.31
N LEU A 11 -0.83 -13.25 -14.46
CA LEU A 11 0.10 -13.04 -15.58
C LEU A 11 0.11 -11.57 -16.02
N PHE A 12 -1.08 -10.98 -16.22
CA PHE A 12 -1.20 -9.60 -16.65
C PHE A 12 -0.61 -8.61 -15.64
N THR A 13 -0.93 -8.76 -14.35
CA THR A 13 -0.39 -7.91 -13.27
C THR A 13 1.11 -8.09 -13.10
N SER A 14 1.63 -9.30 -13.29
CA SER A 14 3.09 -9.56 -13.27
C SER A 14 3.81 -8.87 -14.43
N ILE A 15 3.24 -8.88 -15.63
CA ILE A 15 3.78 -8.15 -16.79
C ILE A 15 3.78 -6.64 -16.52
N LEU A 16 2.71 -6.10 -15.94
CA LEU A 16 2.63 -4.67 -15.59
C LEU A 16 3.71 -4.26 -14.57
N ILE A 17 4.03 -5.12 -13.61
CA ILE A 17 5.09 -4.85 -12.63
C ILE A 17 6.48 -4.79 -13.31
N LEU A 18 6.72 -5.64 -14.32
CA LEU A 18 7.99 -5.70 -15.03
C LEU A 18 8.08 -4.71 -16.20
N LEU A 19 6.96 -4.14 -16.66
CA LEU A 19 6.93 -3.21 -17.78
C LEU A 19 7.90 -2.02 -17.60
N PRO A 20 8.04 -1.40 -16.41
CA PRO A 20 9.01 -0.33 -16.20
C PRO A 20 10.46 -0.72 -16.49
N SER A 21 10.84 -2.01 -16.31
CA SER A 21 12.18 -2.46 -16.68
C SER A 21 12.46 -2.32 -18.18
N LEU A 22 11.46 -2.55 -19.02
CA LEU A 22 11.59 -2.32 -20.48
C LEU A 22 11.78 -0.83 -20.79
N VAL A 23 11.03 0.04 -20.08
CA VAL A 23 11.20 1.50 -20.20
C VAL A 23 12.62 1.90 -19.78
N GLY A 24 13.13 1.38 -18.67
CA GLY A 24 14.51 1.60 -18.22
C GLY A 24 15.56 1.14 -19.24
N CYS A 25 15.32 0.02 -19.93
CA CYS A 25 16.19 -0.44 -21.02
C CYS A 25 16.21 0.54 -22.22
N VAL A 26 15.05 1.09 -22.59
CA VAL A 26 14.96 2.08 -23.69
C VAL A 26 15.75 3.35 -23.35
N PHE A 27 15.67 3.81 -22.11
CA PHE A 27 16.38 5.02 -21.64
C PHE A 27 17.76 4.73 -21.05
N TRP A 28 18.30 3.52 -21.18
CA TRP A 28 19.53 3.06 -20.53
C TRP A 28 20.72 4.02 -20.64
N ASN A 29 20.97 4.54 -21.83
CA ASN A 29 22.09 5.45 -22.10
C ASN A 29 21.85 6.89 -21.62
N GLN A 30 20.59 7.24 -21.32
CA GLN A 30 20.22 8.56 -20.82
C GLN A 30 20.17 8.59 -19.29
N LEU A 31 20.04 7.42 -18.66
CA LEU A 31 19.98 7.27 -17.21
C LEU A 31 21.39 7.33 -16.61
N PRO A 32 21.61 8.06 -15.50
CA PRO A 32 22.88 8.07 -14.78
C PRO A 32 23.20 6.70 -14.18
N GLU A 33 24.47 6.47 -13.81
CA GLU A 33 24.89 5.21 -13.18
C GLU A 33 24.26 5.02 -11.79
N GLU A 34 24.05 6.10 -11.05
CA GLU A 34 23.34 6.11 -9.78
C GLU A 34 21.98 6.80 -9.93
N ILE A 35 20.93 6.08 -9.60
CA ILE A 35 19.54 6.49 -9.75
C ILE A 35 18.92 6.69 -8.36
N PRO A 36 18.17 7.78 -8.13
CA PRO A 36 17.41 7.96 -6.89
C PRO A 36 16.35 6.86 -6.75
N THR A 37 16.40 6.10 -5.66
CA THR A 37 15.47 5.00 -5.40
C THR A 37 14.70 5.18 -4.10
N HIS A 38 15.06 6.17 -3.30
CA HIS A 38 14.35 6.56 -2.11
C HIS A 38 14.14 8.08 -2.09
N PHE A 39 12.96 8.49 -1.63
CA PHE A 39 12.55 9.89 -1.53
C PHE A 39 11.98 10.14 -0.14
N ASN A 40 12.33 11.27 0.46
CA ASN A 40 11.72 11.70 1.70
C ASN A 40 10.27 12.18 1.48
N LEU A 41 9.56 12.52 2.57
CA LEU A 41 8.15 12.95 2.48
C LEU A 41 7.96 14.27 1.70
N LEU A 42 9.00 15.06 1.51
CA LEU A 42 8.99 16.27 0.69
C LEU A 42 9.33 15.99 -0.79
N GLY A 43 9.64 14.73 -1.12
CA GLY A 43 9.97 14.29 -2.48
C GLY A 43 11.41 14.54 -2.89
N GLN A 44 12.27 14.90 -1.96
CA GLN A 44 13.70 15.03 -2.22
C GLN A 44 14.33 13.64 -2.20
N ALA A 45 15.16 13.34 -3.19
CA ALA A 45 15.92 12.10 -3.24
C ALA A 45 16.97 12.08 -2.11
N ASP A 46 16.92 11.06 -1.27
CA ASP A 46 17.81 10.87 -0.13
C ASP A 46 18.43 9.45 -0.06
N GLY A 47 18.19 8.64 -1.11
CA GLY A 47 18.83 7.35 -1.29
C GLY A 47 19.00 7.00 -2.77
N TYR A 48 20.20 6.53 -3.13
CA TYR A 48 20.58 6.22 -4.50
C TYR A 48 21.06 4.77 -4.61
N ASN A 49 20.85 4.17 -5.76
CA ASN A 49 21.35 2.85 -6.09
C ASN A 49 21.82 2.79 -7.55
N HIS A 50 22.69 1.83 -7.84
CA HIS A 50 23.15 1.58 -9.20
C HIS A 50 21.97 1.28 -10.13
N LYS A 51 22.00 1.83 -11.35
CA LYS A 51 20.89 1.74 -12.33
C LYS A 51 20.42 0.33 -12.62
N VAL A 52 21.30 -0.67 -12.59
CA VAL A 52 20.91 -2.09 -12.77
C VAL A 52 19.93 -2.53 -11.69
N PHE A 53 20.20 -2.17 -10.43
CA PHE A 53 19.30 -2.50 -9.33
C PHE A 53 17.98 -1.73 -9.45
N ALA A 54 18.02 -0.45 -9.78
CA ALA A 54 16.81 0.36 -9.95
C ALA A 54 15.91 -0.18 -11.07
N ILE A 55 16.49 -0.54 -12.22
CA ILE A 55 15.76 -0.98 -13.42
C ILE A 55 15.24 -2.42 -13.29
N PHE A 56 16.02 -3.33 -12.72
CA PHE A 56 15.65 -4.76 -12.65
C PHE A 56 15.36 -5.24 -11.25
N GLY A 57 16.16 -4.81 -10.26
CA GLY A 57 16.02 -5.26 -8.87
C GLY A 57 14.73 -4.81 -8.20
N LEU A 58 14.36 -3.54 -8.33
CA LEU A 58 13.13 -3.02 -7.73
C LEU A 58 11.87 -3.67 -8.33
N PRO A 59 11.68 -3.75 -9.66
CA PRO A 59 10.54 -4.46 -10.23
C PRO A 59 10.53 -5.95 -9.87
N ALA A 60 11.69 -6.61 -9.79
CA ALA A 60 11.77 -8.01 -9.35
C ALA A 60 11.33 -8.19 -7.88
N LEU A 61 11.75 -7.28 -6.99
CA LEU A 61 11.30 -7.28 -5.61
C LEU A 61 9.78 -7.03 -5.49
N MET A 62 9.24 -6.09 -6.28
CA MET A 62 7.80 -5.83 -6.34
C MET A 62 7.03 -7.06 -6.85
N LEU A 63 7.57 -7.74 -7.85
CA LEU A 63 6.99 -8.99 -8.37
C LEU A 63 6.99 -10.10 -7.31
N LEU A 64 8.08 -10.26 -6.59
CA LEU A 64 8.18 -11.21 -5.48
C LEU A 64 7.14 -10.89 -4.39
N MET A 65 7.05 -9.62 -3.98
CA MET A 65 6.04 -9.18 -3.01
C MET A 65 4.62 -9.44 -3.50
N HIS A 66 4.34 -9.19 -4.78
CA HIS A 66 3.04 -9.48 -5.39
C HIS A 66 2.68 -10.96 -5.30
N TRP A 67 3.59 -11.85 -5.67
CA TRP A 67 3.36 -13.29 -5.61
C TRP A 67 3.23 -13.81 -4.18
N VAL A 68 4.05 -13.29 -3.25
CA VAL A 68 3.92 -13.63 -1.82
C VAL A 68 2.55 -13.21 -1.30
N LEU A 69 2.08 -12.00 -1.62
CA LEU A 69 0.76 -11.52 -1.19
C LEU A 69 -0.39 -12.40 -1.74
N LEU A 70 -0.32 -12.77 -3.03
CA LEU A 70 -1.28 -13.67 -3.65
C LEU A 70 -1.22 -15.08 -3.03
N PHE A 71 -0.03 -15.59 -2.77
CA PHE A 71 0.16 -16.89 -2.11
C PHE A 71 -0.45 -16.89 -0.70
N LEU A 72 -0.18 -15.87 0.09
CA LEU A 72 -0.77 -15.72 1.44
C LEU A 72 -2.30 -15.67 1.37
N MET A 73 -2.86 -14.93 0.38
CA MET A 73 -4.31 -14.87 0.19
C MET A 73 -4.94 -16.25 -0.06
N ILE A 74 -4.29 -17.12 -0.83
CA ILE A 74 -4.80 -18.47 -1.10
C ILE A 74 -4.67 -19.38 0.13
N LYS A 75 -3.56 -19.23 0.85
CA LYS A 75 -3.24 -20.06 2.01
C LYS A 75 -3.98 -19.64 3.28
N ASP A 76 -4.62 -18.48 3.29
CA ASP A 76 -5.42 -18.04 4.44
C ASP A 76 -6.54 -19.06 4.74
N PRO A 77 -6.57 -19.64 5.96
CA PRO A 77 -7.64 -20.56 6.37
C PRO A 77 -9.04 -19.96 6.25
N LYS A 78 -9.15 -18.63 6.36
CA LYS A 78 -10.39 -17.85 6.23
C LYS A 78 -10.48 -17.10 4.89
N SER A 79 -9.80 -17.59 3.85
CA SER A 79 -9.82 -16.95 2.52
C SER A 79 -11.22 -16.75 1.97
N SER A 80 -12.17 -17.63 2.27
CA SER A 80 -13.58 -17.48 1.88
C SER A 80 -14.25 -16.19 2.39
N ASN A 81 -13.69 -15.58 3.42
CA ASN A 81 -14.16 -14.32 4.00
C ASN A 81 -13.66 -13.08 3.25
N ILE A 82 -12.72 -13.26 2.31
CA ILE A 82 -12.18 -12.17 1.50
C ILE A 82 -13.10 -11.93 0.30
N SER A 83 -13.80 -10.80 0.32
CA SER A 83 -14.74 -10.44 -0.76
C SER A 83 -14.03 -10.28 -2.11
N SER A 84 -14.77 -10.47 -3.21
CA SER A 84 -14.21 -10.29 -4.57
C SER A 84 -13.62 -8.91 -4.80
N LYS A 85 -14.21 -7.86 -4.23
CA LYS A 85 -13.70 -6.49 -4.32
C LYS A 85 -12.33 -6.33 -3.64
N ILE A 86 -12.13 -6.97 -2.48
CA ILE A 86 -10.85 -6.97 -1.79
C ILE A 86 -9.82 -7.80 -2.56
N GLN A 87 -10.23 -8.94 -3.16
CA GLN A 87 -9.35 -9.70 -4.04
C GLN A 87 -8.84 -8.86 -5.21
N VAL A 88 -9.72 -8.09 -5.87
CA VAL A 88 -9.32 -7.16 -6.93
C VAL A 88 -8.29 -6.15 -6.43
N LEU A 89 -8.51 -5.55 -5.24
CA LEU A 89 -7.54 -4.63 -4.64
C LEU A 89 -6.17 -5.29 -4.44
N ILE A 90 -6.13 -6.54 -3.95
CA ILE A 90 -4.88 -7.30 -3.74
C ILE A 90 -4.15 -7.53 -5.07
N TYR A 91 -4.86 -7.82 -6.16
CA TYR A 91 -4.24 -7.99 -7.48
C TYR A 91 -3.61 -6.71 -8.01
N TRP A 92 -4.20 -5.55 -7.73
CA TRP A 92 -3.83 -4.29 -8.38
C TRP A 92 -2.91 -3.38 -7.56
N ILE A 93 -2.84 -3.56 -6.23
CA ILE A 93 -2.10 -2.63 -5.37
C ILE A 93 -0.60 -2.60 -5.73
N ILE A 94 0.04 -3.75 -5.86
CA ILE A 94 1.48 -3.81 -6.15
C ILE A 94 1.80 -3.34 -7.58
N PRO A 95 1.09 -3.76 -8.65
CA PRO A 95 1.29 -3.19 -9.99
C PRO A 95 1.18 -1.67 -10.02
N PHE A 96 0.17 -1.11 -9.35
CA PHE A 96 -0.03 0.33 -9.31
C PHE A 96 1.11 1.05 -8.58
N VAL A 97 1.51 0.54 -7.42
CA VAL A 97 2.66 1.07 -6.66
C VAL A 97 3.94 0.98 -7.49
N SER A 98 4.19 -0.15 -8.15
CA SER A 98 5.38 -0.34 -8.99
C SER A 98 5.44 0.68 -10.13
N CYS A 99 4.35 0.87 -10.86
CA CYS A 99 4.30 1.85 -11.94
C CYS A 99 4.52 3.28 -11.40
N LEU A 100 3.84 3.67 -10.32
CA LEU A 100 3.98 5.00 -9.72
C LEU A 100 5.41 5.27 -9.26
N LEU A 101 6.01 4.31 -8.56
CA LEU A 101 7.39 4.39 -8.06
C LEU A 101 8.38 4.55 -9.22
N MET A 102 8.25 3.73 -10.25
CA MET A 102 9.19 3.75 -11.38
C MET A 102 9.02 5.00 -12.26
N ILE A 103 7.80 5.54 -12.40
CA ILE A 103 7.59 6.84 -13.04
C ILE A 103 8.31 7.94 -12.27
N SER A 104 8.22 7.96 -10.95
CA SER A 104 8.92 8.94 -10.11
C SER A 104 10.45 8.80 -10.23
N ILE A 105 10.98 7.56 -10.17
CA ILE A 105 12.41 7.26 -10.26
C ILE A 105 12.97 7.71 -11.61
N PHE A 106 12.35 7.27 -12.72
CA PHE A 106 12.85 7.61 -14.05
C PHE A 106 12.65 9.08 -14.40
N GLY A 107 11.51 9.65 -13.99
CA GLY A 107 11.26 11.07 -14.19
C GLY A 107 12.34 11.93 -13.54
N GLU A 108 12.64 11.71 -12.27
CA GLU A 108 13.69 12.43 -11.55
C GLU A 108 15.08 12.19 -12.17
N SER A 109 15.38 10.93 -12.55
CA SER A 109 16.67 10.58 -13.17
C SER A 109 16.89 11.21 -14.54
N LEU A 110 15.82 11.52 -15.27
CA LEU A 110 15.85 12.18 -16.58
C LEU A 110 15.74 13.72 -16.46
N GLY A 111 15.78 14.26 -15.25
CA GLY A 111 15.75 15.70 -14.98
C GLY A 111 14.35 16.32 -14.99
N TYR A 112 13.29 15.52 -15.01
CA TYR A 112 11.94 16.03 -14.83
C TYR A 112 11.64 16.21 -13.34
N SER A 113 11.22 17.42 -12.93
CA SER A 113 10.73 17.63 -11.57
C SER A 113 9.37 16.93 -11.39
N MET A 114 9.41 15.70 -10.90
CA MET A 114 8.22 14.84 -10.79
C MET A 114 7.33 15.13 -9.58
N MET A 115 7.66 16.14 -8.78
CA MET A 115 6.93 16.43 -7.53
C MET A 115 6.70 15.14 -6.71
N SER A 116 7.72 14.29 -6.63
CA SER A 116 7.63 12.92 -6.09
C SER A 116 7.00 12.87 -4.70
N GLY A 117 7.25 13.86 -3.85
CA GLY A 117 6.62 13.97 -2.52
C GLY A 117 5.12 14.24 -2.59
N LEU A 118 4.68 15.13 -3.48
CA LEU A 118 3.26 15.40 -3.71
C LEU A 118 2.54 14.14 -4.16
N LEU A 119 3.08 13.45 -5.17
CA LEU A 119 2.51 12.21 -5.71
C LEU A 119 2.44 11.11 -4.64
N ALA A 120 3.50 10.94 -3.85
CA ALA A 120 3.54 9.96 -2.77
C ALA A 120 2.51 10.26 -1.68
N GLN A 121 2.35 11.51 -1.27
CA GLN A 121 1.36 11.92 -0.28
C GLN A 121 -0.08 11.75 -0.79
N ILE A 122 -0.36 12.18 -2.03
CA ILE A 122 -1.66 11.96 -2.69
C ILE A 122 -1.98 10.46 -2.72
N PHE A 123 -1.02 9.67 -3.18
CA PHE A 123 -1.20 8.22 -3.27
C PHE A 123 -1.48 7.60 -1.90
N MET A 124 -0.70 7.94 -0.87
CA MET A 124 -0.91 7.45 0.49
C MET A 124 -2.30 7.85 1.03
N GLY A 125 -2.71 9.11 0.82
CA GLY A 125 -4.03 9.60 1.19
C GLY A 125 -5.14 8.79 0.52
N VAL A 126 -5.05 8.60 -0.80
CA VAL A 126 -6.03 7.82 -1.59
C VAL A 126 -6.06 6.37 -1.13
N VAL A 127 -4.91 5.72 -0.94
CA VAL A 127 -4.85 4.33 -0.44
C VAL A 127 -5.51 4.20 0.93
N MET A 128 -5.25 5.13 1.84
CA MET A 128 -5.89 5.14 3.16
C MET A 128 -7.41 5.32 3.06
N ILE A 129 -7.91 6.21 2.20
CA ILE A 129 -9.35 6.39 1.96
C ILE A 129 -9.96 5.09 1.42
N VAL A 130 -9.33 4.48 0.43
CA VAL A 130 -9.81 3.23 -0.18
C VAL A 130 -9.85 2.12 0.86
N ILE A 131 -8.73 1.86 1.55
CA ILE A 131 -8.66 0.83 2.60
C ILE A 131 -9.69 1.13 3.69
N GLY A 132 -9.75 2.36 4.19
CA GLY A 132 -10.69 2.79 5.22
C GLY A 132 -12.14 2.52 4.85
N ASN A 133 -12.53 2.77 3.59
CA ASN A 133 -13.87 2.49 3.10
C ASN A 133 -14.18 0.98 3.01
N TYR A 134 -13.15 0.15 2.85
CA TYR A 134 -13.32 -1.31 2.79
C TYR A 134 -13.23 -1.98 4.16
N LEU A 135 -12.50 -1.44 5.14
CA LEU A 135 -12.34 -2.03 6.47
C LEU A 135 -13.66 -2.47 7.13
N PRO A 136 -14.72 -1.65 7.17
CA PRO A 136 -16.01 -2.04 7.79
C PRO A 136 -16.71 -3.21 7.09
N LYS A 137 -16.34 -3.49 5.83
CA LYS A 137 -16.94 -4.53 4.98
C LYS A 137 -16.13 -5.84 5.00
N THR A 138 -15.01 -5.85 5.75
CA THR A 138 -14.17 -7.04 5.89
C THR A 138 -14.75 -7.99 6.91
N HIS A 139 -14.75 -9.27 6.59
CA HIS A 139 -14.97 -10.35 7.55
C HIS A 139 -13.62 -10.85 8.07
N ARG A 140 -13.62 -11.48 9.23
CA ARG A 140 -12.43 -11.97 9.91
C ARG A 140 -11.58 -12.87 9.00
N ASN A 141 -10.34 -12.44 8.74
CA ASN A 141 -9.34 -13.12 7.92
C ASN A 141 -7.93 -12.78 8.42
N TYR A 142 -6.89 -13.44 7.88
CA TYR A 142 -5.50 -13.25 8.32
C TYR A 142 -4.67 -12.35 7.37
N ILE A 143 -5.27 -11.77 6.32
CA ILE A 143 -4.57 -10.96 5.31
C ILE A 143 -4.81 -9.48 5.50
N ILE A 144 -6.06 -9.04 5.62
CA ILE A 144 -6.46 -7.63 5.62
C ILE A 144 -7.22 -7.29 6.89
N GLY A 145 -6.83 -6.20 7.52
CA GLY A 145 -7.48 -5.64 8.68
C GLY A 145 -6.58 -5.52 9.90
N ILE A 146 -7.16 -5.10 11.01
CA ILE A 146 -6.51 -4.98 12.31
C ILE A 146 -6.54 -6.36 12.98
N ARG A 147 -5.42 -7.07 12.88
CA ARG A 147 -5.28 -8.48 13.24
C ARG A 147 -4.60 -8.62 14.59
N LEU A 148 -5.29 -8.26 15.64
CA LEU A 148 -4.88 -8.47 17.02
C LEU A 148 -5.46 -9.80 17.51
N PRO A 149 -4.86 -10.49 18.50
CA PRO A 149 -5.37 -11.78 18.98
C PRO A 149 -6.87 -11.74 19.25
N TRP A 150 -7.32 -10.79 20.02
CA TRP A 150 -8.73 -10.63 20.39
C TRP A 150 -9.65 -10.23 19.23
N THR A 151 -9.18 -9.54 18.19
CA THR A 151 -9.99 -9.31 16.99
C THR A 151 -10.12 -10.56 16.13
N LEU A 152 -9.07 -11.40 16.10
CA LEU A 152 -9.07 -12.66 15.36
C LEU A 152 -9.91 -13.75 16.04
N GLU A 153 -10.19 -13.64 17.33
CA GLU A 153 -10.97 -14.62 18.10
C GLU A 153 -12.45 -14.25 18.19
N ASN A 154 -12.80 -12.95 18.11
CA ASN A 154 -14.17 -12.46 18.33
C ASN A 154 -14.70 -11.66 17.14
N ASP A 155 -15.75 -12.17 16.46
CA ASP A 155 -16.38 -11.52 15.30
C ASP A 155 -17.05 -10.18 15.66
N LYS A 156 -17.55 -10.00 16.88
CA LYS A 156 -18.18 -8.75 17.33
C LYS A 156 -17.11 -7.67 17.53
N ASN A 157 -15.97 -8.04 18.16
CA ASN A 157 -14.82 -7.16 18.31
C ASN A 157 -14.28 -6.77 16.93
N TRP A 158 -14.10 -7.76 16.01
CA TRP A 158 -13.68 -7.50 14.63
C TRP A 158 -14.56 -6.44 13.95
N ARG A 159 -15.87 -6.65 13.94
CA ARG A 159 -16.80 -5.71 13.27
C ARG A 159 -16.77 -4.32 13.86
N LYS A 160 -16.79 -4.19 15.20
CA LYS A 160 -16.78 -2.90 15.89
C LYS A 160 -15.48 -2.14 15.62
N THR A 161 -14.35 -2.83 15.77
CA THR A 161 -13.01 -2.27 15.54
C THR A 161 -12.85 -1.79 14.11
N HIS A 162 -13.21 -2.62 13.11
CA HIS A 162 -13.07 -2.25 11.70
C HIS A 162 -14.03 -1.15 11.28
N ARG A 163 -15.20 -1.03 11.90
CA ARG A 163 -16.12 0.10 11.67
C ARG A 163 -15.52 1.42 12.18
N LEU A 164 -14.91 1.42 13.34
CA LEU A 164 -14.21 2.60 13.89
C LEU A 164 -12.97 2.92 13.03
N ALA A 165 -12.12 1.93 12.80
CA ALA A 165 -10.91 2.07 12.01
C ALA A 165 -11.21 2.62 10.62
N GLY A 166 -12.25 2.14 9.95
CA GLY A 166 -12.63 2.63 8.63
C GLY A 166 -12.88 4.14 8.60
N LYS A 167 -13.58 4.68 9.61
CA LYS A 167 -13.81 6.13 9.72
C LYS A 167 -12.50 6.90 9.93
N ILE A 168 -11.64 6.40 10.84
CA ILE A 168 -10.36 7.05 11.18
C ILE A 168 -9.42 7.02 9.97
N TRP A 169 -9.36 5.90 9.25
CA TRP A 169 -8.54 5.76 8.05
C TRP A 169 -9.01 6.68 6.92
N VAL A 170 -10.32 6.80 6.68
CA VAL A 170 -10.86 7.73 5.67
C VAL A 170 -10.55 9.17 6.05
N PHE A 171 -10.76 9.56 7.32
CA PHE A 171 -10.45 10.90 7.78
C PHE A 171 -8.94 11.22 7.69
N GLY A 172 -8.09 10.31 8.17
CA GLY A 172 -6.63 10.45 8.08
C GLY A 172 -6.15 10.52 6.63
N GLY A 173 -6.73 9.69 5.75
CA GLY A 173 -6.42 9.72 4.33
C GLY A 173 -6.83 11.03 3.65
N LEU A 174 -8.00 11.59 3.99
CA LEU A 174 -8.42 12.92 3.52
C LEU A 174 -7.49 14.01 4.03
N LEU A 175 -7.05 13.93 5.29
CA LEU A 175 -6.09 14.88 5.86
C LEU A 175 -4.77 14.85 5.10
N LEU A 176 -4.19 13.67 4.84
CA LEU A 176 -2.96 13.55 4.05
C LEU A 176 -3.15 14.03 2.62
N PHE A 177 -4.26 13.67 1.98
CA PHE A 177 -4.59 14.11 0.62
C PHE A 177 -4.67 15.63 0.51
N LEU A 178 -5.39 16.29 1.41
CA LEU A 178 -5.50 17.76 1.42
C LEU A 178 -4.16 18.41 1.77
N ASN A 179 -3.43 17.84 2.74
CA ASN A 179 -2.12 18.38 3.14
C ASN A 179 -1.07 18.27 2.02
N SER A 180 -1.23 17.34 1.08
CA SER A 180 -0.32 17.23 -0.07
C SER A 180 -0.28 18.51 -0.92
N PHE A 181 -1.38 19.25 -0.99
CA PHE A 181 -1.45 20.54 -1.72
C PHE A 181 -1.01 21.74 -0.89
N VAL A 182 -1.26 21.69 0.43
CA VAL A 182 -0.93 22.79 1.33
C VAL A 182 0.53 22.74 1.80
N GLN A 183 1.10 21.51 1.89
CA GLN A 183 2.47 21.23 2.32
C GLN A 183 2.82 21.79 3.71
N LEU A 184 1.82 21.83 4.61
CA LEU A 184 2.00 22.38 5.95
C LEU A 184 2.39 21.29 6.94
N TYR A 185 3.51 21.46 7.63
CA TYR A 185 3.99 20.53 8.67
C TYR A 185 3.95 19.06 8.21
N VAL A 186 4.39 18.75 6.99
CA VAL A 186 4.23 17.45 6.30
C VAL A 186 4.59 16.26 7.18
N TYR A 187 5.76 16.29 7.85
CA TYR A 187 6.20 15.22 8.73
C TYR A 187 5.26 15.00 9.94
N TRP A 188 4.85 16.09 10.60
CA TRP A 188 3.96 16.02 11.76
C TRP A 188 2.58 15.49 11.36
N VAL A 189 2.01 16.02 10.29
CA VAL A 189 0.71 15.55 9.78
C VAL A 189 0.77 14.08 9.40
N PHE A 190 1.83 13.65 8.73
CA PHE A 190 2.02 12.26 8.34
C PHE A 190 2.15 11.34 9.55
N PHE A 191 3.11 11.60 10.45
CA PHE A 191 3.35 10.71 11.58
C PHE A 191 2.22 10.70 12.60
N LEU A 192 1.60 11.85 12.88
CA LEU A 192 0.43 11.89 13.78
C LEU A 192 -0.76 11.15 13.16
N THR A 193 -0.98 11.28 11.85
CA THR A 193 -2.03 10.52 11.17
C THR A 193 -1.79 9.02 11.31
N LEU A 194 -0.58 8.54 10.98
CA LEU A 194 -0.24 7.12 11.13
C LEU A 194 -0.37 6.64 12.59
N PHE A 195 0.08 7.44 13.55
CA PHE A 195 -0.06 7.12 14.97
C PHE A 195 -1.54 6.91 15.34
N PHE A 196 -2.42 7.85 15.01
CA PHE A 196 -3.82 7.75 15.40
C PHE A 196 -4.60 6.65 14.66
N VAL A 197 -4.31 6.40 13.38
CA VAL A 197 -4.97 5.32 12.62
C VAL A 197 -4.60 3.92 13.12
N VAL A 198 -3.47 3.78 13.82
CA VAL A 198 -3.06 2.52 14.44
C VAL A 198 -3.51 2.44 15.90
N ILE A 199 -3.21 3.46 16.70
CA ILE A 199 -3.40 3.42 18.16
C ILE A 199 -4.88 3.43 18.55
N ILE A 200 -5.68 4.32 17.98
CA ILE A 200 -7.08 4.45 18.39
C ILE A 200 -7.87 3.13 18.19
N PRO A 201 -7.84 2.48 17.01
CA PRO A 201 -8.54 1.22 16.84
C PRO A 201 -7.95 0.09 17.67
N SER A 202 -6.65 0.08 17.93
CA SER A 202 -5.99 -0.95 18.74
C SER A 202 -6.41 -0.86 20.20
N VAL A 203 -6.39 0.34 20.79
CA VAL A 203 -6.84 0.59 22.17
C VAL A 203 -8.33 0.27 22.30
N TYR A 204 -9.15 0.75 21.38
CA TYR A 204 -10.58 0.45 21.36
C TYR A 204 -10.86 -1.05 21.32
N SER A 205 -10.18 -1.78 20.44
CA SER A 205 -10.29 -3.23 20.32
C SER A 205 -9.90 -3.96 21.60
N TYR A 206 -8.84 -3.50 22.27
CA TYR A 206 -8.40 -4.06 23.55
C TYR A 206 -9.44 -3.82 24.67
N GLN A 207 -10.00 -2.61 24.75
CA GLN A 207 -11.07 -2.30 25.71
C GLN A 207 -12.31 -3.19 25.50
N LEU A 208 -12.70 -3.41 24.23
CA LEU A 208 -13.79 -4.33 23.90
C LEU A 208 -13.51 -5.76 24.36
N SER A 209 -12.26 -6.24 24.23
CA SER A 209 -11.93 -7.61 24.67
C SER A 209 -12.09 -7.79 26.17
N LYS A 210 -11.78 -6.75 26.97
CA LYS A 210 -11.94 -6.79 28.43
C LYS A 210 -13.39 -6.65 28.89
N SER A 211 -14.23 -5.98 28.13
CA SER A 211 -15.65 -5.79 28.52
C SER A 211 -16.54 -6.97 28.12
N GLU A 212 -16.03 -7.89 27.31
CA GLU A 212 -16.76 -9.07 26.83
C GLU A 212 -16.18 -10.39 27.41
N SER A 213 -15.14 -10.34 28.25
CA SER A 213 -14.63 -11.39 29.11
C SER A 213 -15.36 -11.36 30.46
#